data_eff0761ae2682e82dd6c5a68f94f48ac
#
_entry.id   eff0761ae2682e82dd6c5a68f94f48ac
#
_cell.length_a   1.000
_cell.length_b   1.000
_cell.length_c   1.000
_cell.angle_alpha   90.00
_cell.angle_beta   90.00
_cell.angle_gamma   90.00
#
_symmetry.space_group_name_H-M   'P 1'
#
loop_
_entity.id
_entity.type
_entity.pdbx_description
1 polymer ?
#
loop_
_entity_poly.entity_id
_entity_poly.type
_entity_poly.pdbx_seq_one_letter_code
_entity_poly.pdbx_strand_id
1 'polypeptide(L)'
;FDLLKSLYCVFSPSDAEKRMRRFVKNHIKNTVPSAIVIQDEYGNLFVTKGEAESYPCLCAHMDQVQHLHPKDFVCVESQGVIFGYSPKVRKQCGLGADDKNGIFIALQCLERYDVLKCAFFVGEEIGCVGSSAADISFFSDCRFCAQIDRRGNSDMVTSISFDNICSDEFIKDADCTSYGYAVSTGLMTDVEALRRNGVTVSCINMSCGYYEPHTDHEFTVIEDVQKCYNFVCHLIEHCTSVYPYEPDEECGCASYGSDNYWERYCTCWDYDECLEYCCESLYNDPRLTLEEFSDNIEGYYRLDKKQIAEIYDTARSYVDSETA
;
A
#
# COMPACT_ATOMS: atom_id res chain seq x y z
N PHE A 1 3.17 6.56 20.37
CA PHE A 1 3.97 5.76 19.42
C PHE A 1 4.52 4.43 20.00
N ASP A 2 4.17 4.04 21.24
CA ASP A 2 4.57 2.75 21.80
C ASP A 2 3.95 1.56 21.04
N LEU A 3 2.70 1.71 20.58
CA LEU A 3 2.05 0.73 19.72
C LEU A 3 2.82 0.55 18.40
N LEU A 4 3.23 1.65 17.75
CA LEU A 4 3.98 1.61 16.51
C LEU A 4 5.31 0.86 16.67
N LYS A 5 6.07 1.18 17.73
CA LYS A 5 7.32 0.45 18.05
C LYS A 5 7.07 -1.04 18.33
N SER A 6 5.93 -1.34 18.96
CA SER A 6 5.54 -2.73 19.23
C SER A 6 5.22 -3.48 17.92
N LEU A 7 4.58 -2.83 16.95
CA LEU A 7 4.33 -3.38 15.61
C LEU A 7 5.64 -3.68 14.89
N TYR A 8 6.62 -2.77 14.91
CA TYR A 8 7.92 -2.99 14.30
C TYR A 8 8.68 -4.21 14.86
N CYS A 9 8.45 -4.54 16.13
CA CYS A 9 9.03 -5.73 16.76
C CYS A 9 8.35 -7.04 16.33
N VAL A 10 7.23 -6.99 15.60
CA VAL A 10 6.56 -8.18 15.06
C VAL A 10 7.09 -8.46 13.67
N PHE A 11 7.97 -9.43 13.55
CA PHE A 11 8.46 -9.90 12.26
C PHE A 11 7.38 -10.70 11.53
N SER A 12 7.03 -10.28 10.31
CA SER A 12 5.93 -10.81 9.50
C SER A 12 6.25 -10.82 8.00
N PRO A 13 7.22 -11.62 7.54
CA PRO A 13 7.48 -11.71 6.11
C PRO A 13 6.28 -12.29 5.37
N SER A 14 6.17 -12.00 4.07
CA SER A 14 5.14 -12.57 3.20
C SER A 14 5.05 -14.09 3.38
N ASP A 15 3.85 -14.65 3.32
CA ASP A 15 3.50 -16.05 3.65
C ASP A 15 3.67 -16.45 5.14
N ALA A 16 4.10 -15.55 6.02
CA ALA A 16 4.33 -15.85 7.44
C ALA A 16 3.73 -14.82 8.41
N GLU A 17 2.66 -14.13 8.05
CA GLU A 17 2.01 -13.03 8.78
C GLU A 17 1.26 -13.48 10.05
N LYS A 18 1.24 -14.75 10.36
CA LYS A 18 0.49 -15.30 11.52
C LYS A 18 0.76 -14.56 12.84
N ARG A 19 1.99 -14.04 13.02
CA ARG A 19 2.34 -13.28 14.23
C ARG A 19 1.69 -11.90 14.23
N MET A 20 1.71 -11.20 13.08
CA MET A 20 1.08 -9.91 12.92
C MET A 20 -0.44 -10.02 13.05
N ARG A 21 -1.07 -10.99 12.38
CA ARG A 21 -2.51 -11.26 12.54
C ARG A 21 -2.90 -11.45 14.00
N ARG A 22 -2.13 -12.24 14.74
CA ARG A 22 -2.38 -12.45 16.17
C ARG A 22 -2.22 -11.16 16.97
N PHE A 23 -1.20 -10.37 16.66
CA PHE A 23 -0.95 -9.09 17.32
C PHE A 23 -2.14 -8.14 17.10
N VAL A 24 -2.55 -7.91 15.85
CA VAL A 24 -3.67 -7.05 15.49
C VAL A 24 -4.97 -7.52 16.15
N LYS A 25 -5.31 -8.83 16.06
CA LYS A 25 -6.51 -9.39 16.70
C LYS A 25 -6.51 -9.19 18.22
N ASN A 26 -5.38 -9.42 18.89
CA ASN A 26 -5.27 -9.24 20.32
C ASN A 26 -5.37 -7.76 20.72
N HIS A 27 -4.75 -6.87 19.95
CA HIS A 27 -4.84 -5.45 20.19
C HIS A 27 -6.29 -4.98 20.10
N ILE A 28 -6.99 -5.28 19.00
CA ILE A 28 -8.42 -4.91 18.82
C ILE A 28 -9.27 -5.50 19.95
N LYS A 29 -9.10 -6.77 20.30
CA LYS A 29 -9.84 -7.40 21.39
C LYS A 29 -9.69 -6.68 22.72
N ASN A 30 -8.51 -6.12 22.98
CA ASN A 30 -8.21 -5.48 24.27
C ASN A 30 -8.63 -4.01 24.31
N THR A 31 -8.53 -3.29 23.17
CA THR A 31 -8.78 -1.83 23.12
C THR A 31 -10.14 -1.48 22.54
N VAL A 32 -10.67 -2.32 21.65
CA VAL A 32 -11.96 -2.11 20.96
C VAL A 32 -12.81 -3.38 20.99
N PRO A 33 -13.21 -3.86 22.20
CA PRO A 33 -13.92 -5.16 22.34
C PRO A 33 -15.29 -5.20 21.67
N SER A 34 -15.85 -4.05 21.27
CA SER A 34 -17.11 -3.97 20.50
C SER A 34 -16.92 -4.23 18.99
N ALA A 35 -15.69 -4.24 18.50
CA ALA A 35 -15.44 -4.50 17.09
C ALA A 35 -15.56 -6.00 16.76
N ILE A 36 -16.19 -6.29 15.62
CA ILE A 36 -16.27 -7.64 15.07
C ILE A 36 -15.05 -7.85 14.17
N VAL A 37 -14.29 -8.92 14.43
CA VAL A 37 -13.10 -9.27 13.64
C VAL A 37 -13.34 -10.62 12.98
N ILE A 38 -13.36 -10.64 11.65
CA ILE A 38 -13.49 -11.84 10.83
C ILE A 38 -12.13 -12.11 10.16
N GLN A 39 -11.70 -13.34 10.16
CA GLN A 39 -10.53 -13.78 9.40
C GLN A 39 -11.01 -14.72 8.29
N ASP A 40 -10.59 -14.45 7.06
CA ASP A 40 -10.86 -15.35 5.94
C ASP A 40 -9.88 -16.54 5.87
N GLU A 41 -10.02 -17.37 4.85
CA GLU A 41 -9.19 -18.55 4.64
C GLU A 41 -7.75 -18.20 4.21
N TYR A 42 -7.55 -17.05 3.58
CA TYR A 42 -6.22 -16.55 3.19
C TYR A 42 -5.46 -15.96 4.37
N GLY A 43 -6.20 -15.49 5.38
CA GLY A 43 -5.63 -14.90 6.58
C GLY A 43 -5.78 -13.38 6.63
N ASN A 44 -6.53 -12.78 5.73
CA ASN A 44 -6.94 -11.38 5.83
C ASN A 44 -7.77 -11.17 7.10
N LEU A 45 -7.74 -9.97 7.63
CA LEU A 45 -8.60 -9.58 8.75
C LEU A 45 -9.55 -8.47 8.31
N PHE A 46 -10.83 -8.72 8.47
CA PHE A 46 -11.90 -7.76 8.24
C PHE A 46 -12.50 -7.33 9.57
N VAL A 47 -12.52 -6.04 9.82
CA VAL A 47 -12.94 -5.46 11.10
C VAL A 47 -14.09 -4.50 10.86
N THR A 48 -15.18 -4.68 11.61
CA THR A 48 -16.32 -3.76 11.61
C THR A 48 -16.56 -3.26 13.02
N LYS A 49 -16.62 -1.95 13.22
CA LYS A 49 -17.02 -1.29 14.47
C LYS A 49 -18.24 -0.42 14.23
N GLY A 50 -19.23 -0.57 15.12
CA GLY A 50 -20.49 0.16 15.08
C GLY A 50 -21.47 -0.34 14.04
N GLU A 51 -22.64 0.32 13.97
CA GLU A 51 -23.71 0.06 13.00
C GLU A 51 -24.01 1.36 12.25
N ALA A 52 -23.97 1.32 10.92
CA ALA A 52 -24.25 2.45 10.04
C ALA A 52 -24.74 1.98 8.68
N GLU A 53 -25.40 2.86 7.92
CA GLU A 53 -25.78 2.58 6.53
C GLU A 53 -24.59 2.55 5.58
N SER A 54 -23.53 3.32 5.91
CA SER A 54 -22.29 3.31 5.15
C SER A 54 -21.07 3.58 6.05
N TYR A 55 -19.93 3.00 5.66
CA TYR A 55 -18.70 3.02 6.46
C TYR A 55 -17.54 3.64 5.70
N PRO A 56 -16.68 4.46 6.34
CA PRO A 56 -15.33 4.64 5.84
C PRO A 56 -14.57 3.31 6.02
N CYS A 57 -13.71 2.96 5.08
CA CYS A 57 -12.87 1.78 5.17
C CYS A 57 -11.40 2.14 5.06
N LEU A 58 -10.60 1.66 6.01
CA LEU A 58 -9.14 1.81 6.00
C LEU A 58 -8.50 0.47 5.66
N CYS A 59 -7.52 0.49 4.76
CA CYS A 59 -6.79 -0.69 4.30
C CYS A 59 -5.31 -0.55 4.66
N ALA A 60 -4.68 -1.67 5.02
CA ALA A 60 -3.26 -1.81 5.26
C ALA A 60 -2.85 -3.27 5.04
N HIS A 61 -1.57 -3.55 4.80
CA HIS A 61 -1.10 -4.94 4.72
C HIS A 61 -0.27 -5.36 5.93
N MET A 62 -0.17 -6.69 6.13
CA MET A 62 0.43 -7.28 7.33
C MET A 62 1.80 -7.92 7.08
N ASP A 63 2.19 -8.08 5.85
CA ASP A 63 3.49 -8.63 5.48
C ASP A 63 4.56 -7.54 5.34
N GLN A 64 5.77 -7.94 5.13
CA GLN A 64 6.95 -7.12 4.88
C GLN A 64 7.94 -7.88 4.01
N VAL A 65 8.68 -7.18 3.17
CA VAL A 65 9.67 -7.77 2.24
C VAL A 65 10.86 -8.43 2.96
N GLN A 66 11.27 -7.90 4.12
CA GLN A 66 12.47 -8.40 4.77
C GLN A 66 12.36 -9.87 5.19
N HIS A 67 13.22 -10.71 4.67
CA HIS A 67 13.25 -12.14 4.99
C HIS A 67 14.02 -12.47 6.29
N LEU A 68 14.81 -11.53 6.81
CA LEU A 68 15.63 -11.71 7.99
C LEU A 68 15.32 -10.64 9.02
N HIS A 69 15.07 -11.09 10.24
CA HIS A 69 14.90 -10.21 11.39
C HIS A 69 15.91 -10.63 12.46
N PRO A 70 16.90 -9.78 12.81
CA PRO A 70 17.89 -10.13 13.83
C PRO A 70 17.20 -10.43 15.16
N LYS A 71 17.67 -11.46 15.87
CA LYS A 71 17.10 -11.82 17.19
C LYS A 71 17.26 -10.73 18.25
N ASP A 72 18.18 -9.83 18.04
CA ASP A 72 18.48 -8.67 18.88
C ASP A 72 18.02 -7.36 18.26
N PHE A 73 17.03 -7.44 17.36
CA PHE A 73 16.38 -6.26 16.78
C PHE A 73 15.84 -5.33 17.85
N VAL A 74 16.12 -4.06 17.69
CA VAL A 74 15.56 -2.98 18.51
C VAL A 74 15.12 -1.81 17.61
N CYS A 75 14.03 -1.17 17.98
CA CYS A 75 13.65 0.12 17.41
C CYS A 75 14.46 1.21 18.11
N VAL A 76 15.17 1.99 17.33
CA VAL A 76 15.89 3.18 17.83
C VAL A 76 15.11 4.41 17.39
N GLU A 77 14.81 5.29 18.34
CA GLU A 77 14.23 6.60 18.07
C GLU A 77 15.26 7.70 18.35
N SER A 78 15.45 8.58 17.39
CA SER A 78 16.32 9.74 17.52
C SER A 78 15.76 10.92 16.74
N GLN A 79 15.54 12.04 17.42
CA GLN A 79 15.07 13.30 16.79
C GLN A 79 13.79 13.13 15.93
N GLY A 80 12.85 12.29 16.39
CA GLY A 80 11.58 12.06 15.68
C GLY A 80 11.67 11.06 14.52
N VAL A 81 12.81 10.39 14.35
CA VAL A 81 13.01 9.32 13.37
C VAL A 81 13.12 7.98 14.09
N ILE A 82 12.42 6.96 13.60
CA ILE A 82 12.51 5.58 14.10
C ILE A 82 13.14 4.72 13.00
N PHE A 83 14.10 3.87 13.39
CA PHE A 83 14.74 2.90 12.50
C PHE A 83 15.06 1.60 13.25
N GLY A 84 15.18 0.51 12.49
CA GLY A 84 15.58 -0.79 13.01
C GLY A 84 17.10 -0.89 13.20
N TYR A 85 17.54 -1.55 14.27
CA TYR A 85 18.96 -1.72 14.55
C TYR A 85 19.25 -3.05 15.21
N SER A 86 20.37 -3.67 14.86
CA SER A 86 20.92 -4.83 15.56
C SER A 86 22.19 -4.44 16.32
N PRO A 87 22.14 -4.38 17.67
CA PRO A 87 23.31 -4.05 18.51
C PRO A 87 24.49 -5.02 18.34
N LYS A 88 24.22 -6.32 18.10
CA LYS A 88 25.26 -7.33 17.96
C LYS A 88 26.11 -7.15 16.72
N VAL A 89 25.44 -6.97 15.57
CA VAL A 89 26.15 -6.76 14.30
C VAL A 89 26.45 -5.29 14.03
N ARG A 90 25.91 -4.37 14.85
CA ARG A 90 26.08 -2.92 14.76
C ARG A 90 25.68 -2.36 13.40
N LYS A 91 24.54 -2.82 12.90
CA LYS A 91 24.00 -2.40 11.61
C LYS A 91 22.52 -2.03 11.74
N GLN A 92 22.10 -1.10 10.90
CA GLN A 92 20.69 -0.87 10.62
C GLN A 92 20.12 -2.11 9.96
N CYS A 93 18.84 -2.36 10.17
CA CYS A 93 18.11 -3.45 9.58
C CYS A 93 16.68 -3.00 9.28
N GLY A 94 16.07 -3.58 8.26
CA GLY A 94 14.74 -3.22 7.80
C GLY A 94 13.72 -3.18 8.92
N LEU A 95 12.95 -2.12 8.94
CA LEU A 95 11.97 -1.84 9.98
C LEU A 95 10.64 -2.56 9.71
N GLY A 96 10.30 -2.76 8.43
CA GLY A 96 8.99 -3.20 7.97
C GLY A 96 7.94 -2.12 8.30
N ALA A 97 8.29 -0.85 8.11
CA ALA A 97 7.38 0.28 8.29
C ALA A 97 6.31 0.30 7.20
N ASP A 98 6.65 -0.19 6.06
CA ASP A 98 5.84 -0.70 5.00
C ASP A 98 5.26 -2.07 5.40
N ASP A 99 3.96 -2.28 5.76
CA ASP A 99 2.95 -1.23 6.01
C ASP A 99 2.49 -1.20 7.49
N LYS A 100 3.41 -1.35 8.43
CA LYS A 100 3.07 -1.25 9.86
C LYS A 100 2.66 0.17 10.29
N ASN A 101 3.02 1.19 9.48
CA ASN A 101 2.53 2.55 9.67
C ASN A 101 1.03 2.63 9.40
N GLY A 102 0.56 2.04 8.30
CA GLY A 102 -0.87 1.96 8.00
C GLY A 102 -1.64 1.14 9.02
N ILE A 103 -1.10 -0.02 9.44
CA ILE A 103 -1.71 -0.80 10.54
C ILE A 103 -1.86 0.07 11.79
N PHE A 104 -0.81 0.80 12.19
CA PHE A 104 -0.85 1.68 13.36
C PHE A 104 -1.94 2.74 13.24
N ILE A 105 -2.01 3.45 12.11
CA ILE A 105 -3.00 4.50 11.87
C ILE A 105 -4.42 3.94 11.88
N ALA A 106 -4.65 2.80 11.21
CA ALA A 106 -5.94 2.13 11.19
C ALA A 106 -6.40 1.70 12.60
N LEU A 107 -5.49 1.16 13.41
CA LEU A 107 -5.80 0.77 14.81
C LEU A 107 -6.12 2.00 15.67
N GLN A 108 -5.39 3.11 15.52
CA GLN A 108 -5.68 4.35 16.24
C GLN A 108 -7.04 4.95 15.83
N CYS A 109 -7.41 4.85 14.57
CA CYS A 109 -8.74 5.26 14.10
C CYS A 109 -9.84 4.33 14.64
N LEU A 110 -9.61 3.01 14.70
CA LEU A 110 -10.54 2.08 15.34
C LEU A 110 -10.79 2.39 16.81
N GLU A 111 -9.77 2.84 17.55
CA GLU A 111 -9.95 3.26 18.94
C GLU A 111 -10.77 4.55 19.04
N ARG A 112 -10.56 5.49 18.13
CA ARG A 112 -11.15 6.84 18.15
C ARG A 112 -12.60 6.90 17.67
N TYR A 113 -12.93 6.25 16.56
CA TYR A 113 -14.23 6.39 15.90
C TYR A 113 -15.18 5.25 16.24
N ASP A 114 -16.47 5.58 16.40
CA ASP A 114 -17.52 4.59 16.74
C ASP A 114 -17.98 3.78 15.53
N VAL A 115 -17.82 4.31 14.32
CA VAL A 115 -18.22 3.68 13.06
C VAL A 115 -17.03 3.66 12.12
N LEU A 116 -16.49 2.47 11.85
CA LEU A 116 -15.34 2.28 10.97
C LEU A 116 -15.23 0.83 10.52
N LYS A 117 -14.81 0.61 9.28
CA LYS A 117 -14.30 -0.67 8.79
C LYS A 117 -12.80 -0.61 8.58
N CYS A 118 -12.10 -1.72 8.83
CA CYS A 118 -10.71 -1.90 8.45
C CYS A 118 -10.51 -3.25 7.79
N ALA A 119 -9.66 -3.29 6.78
CA ALA A 119 -9.18 -4.51 6.13
C ALA A 119 -7.66 -4.57 6.25
N PHE A 120 -7.15 -5.69 6.76
CA PHE A 120 -5.72 -5.94 6.85
C PHE A 120 -5.39 -7.15 5.99
N PHE A 121 -4.63 -6.94 4.94
CA PHE A 121 -4.35 -7.94 3.93
C PHE A 121 -3.06 -8.70 4.20
N VAL A 122 -2.90 -9.84 3.54
CA VAL A 122 -1.68 -10.67 3.53
C VAL A 122 -1.12 -10.70 2.13
N GLY A 123 0.23 -10.84 2.00
CA GLY A 123 0.89 -11.06 0.72
C GLY A 123 0.72 -9.89 -0.26
N GLU A 124 0.72 -8.66 0.20
CA GLU A 124 0.74 -7.48 -0.66
C GLU A 124 2.04 -7.45 -1.46
N GLU A 125 3.16 -7.59 -0.79
CA GLU A 125 4.54 -7.54 -1.29
C GLU A 125 4.90 -8.64 -2.30
N ILE A 126 4.05 -9.64 -2.45
CA ILE A 126 4.18 -10.75 -3.42
C ILE A 126 3.02 -10.75 -4.43
N GLY A 127 2.41 -9.58 -4.67
CA GLY A 127 1.40 -9.38 -5.70
C GLY A 127 -0.03 -9.29 -5.18
N CYS A 128 -0.27 -8.61 -4.06
CA CYS A 128 -1.62 -8.34 -3.52
C CYS A 128 -2.48 -9.60 -3.39
N VAL A 129 -1.87 -10.72 -2.95
CA VAL A 129 -2.52 -12.06 -2.92
C VAL A 129 -3.79 -12.03 -2.08
N GLY A 130 -3.72 -11.42 -0.90
CA GLY A 130 -4.84 -11.36 0.04
C GLY A 130 -5.99 -10.50 -0.48
N SER A 131 -5.73 -9.31 -0.95
CA SER A 131 -6.75 -8.40 -1.47
C SER A 131 -7.36 -8.89 -2.78
N SER A 132 -6.58 -9.54 -3.64
CA SER A 132 -7.08 -10.18 -4.86
C SER A 132 -8.07 -11.32 -4.59
N ALA A 133 -7.96 -11.97 -3.44
CA ALA A 133 -8.84 -13.07 -3.03
C ALA A 133 -9.94 -12.64 -2.04
N ALA A 134 -9.98 -11.36 -1.67
CA ALA A 134 -10.91 -10.85 -0.66
C ALA A 134 -12.38 -10.97 -1.08
N ASP A 135 -13.25 -11.28 -0.11
CA ASP A 135 -14.70 -11.21 -0.32
C ASP A 135 -15.14 -9.74 -0.40
N ILE A 136 -15.42 -9.29 -1.62
CA ILE A 136 -15.83 -7.91 -1.90
C ILE A 136 -17.17 -7.53 -1.23
N SER A 137 -17.98 -8.48 -0.78
CA SER A 137 -19.21 -8.19 -0.07
C SER A 137 -18.98 -7.40 1.21
N PHE A 138 -17.79 -7.53 1.82
CA PHE A 138 -17.38 -6.70 2.96
C PHE A 138 -17.37 -5.20 2.65
N PHE A 139 -17.10 -4.83 1.41
CA PHE A 139 -16.97 -3.44 0.96
C PHE A 139 -18.25 -2.85 0.38
N SER A 140 -19.33 -3.64 0.27
CA SER A 140 -20.58 -3.25 -0.40
C SER A 140 -21.30 -2.06 0.25
N ASP A 141 -21.07 -1.82 1.54
CA ASP A 141 -21.61 -0.71 2.32
C ASP A 141 -20.50 0.30 2.70
N CYS A 142 -19.34 0.25 2.05
CA CYS A 142 -18.32 1.28 2.23
C CYS A 142 -18.67 2.54 1.44
N ARG A 143 -18.29 3.70 1.97
CA ARG A 143 -18.43 4.98 1.27
C ARG A 143 -17.20 5.37 0.49
N PHE A 144 -16.03 4.89 0.92
CA PHE A 144 -14.73 4.92 0.23
C PHE A 144 -13.79 3.88 0.89
N CYS A 145 -12.70 3.53 0.20
CA CYS A 145 -11.61 2.74 0.75
C CYS A 145 -10.30 3.54 0.67
N ALA A 146 -9.61 3.70 1.79
CA ALA A 146 -8.33 4.39 1.85
C ALA A 146 -7.25 3.44 2.35
N GLN A 147 -6.29 3.11 1.47
CA GLN A 147 -5.07 2.40 1.85
C GLN A 147 -4.05 3.41 2.38
N ILE A 148 -3.32 3.04 3.42
CA ILE A 148 -2.40 3.91 4.13
C ILE A 148 -1.00 3.31 3.98
N ASP A 149 -0.57 3.18 2.73
CA ASP A 149 0.58 2.37 2.34
C ASP A 149 1.31 3.00 1.16
N ARG A 150 1.98 4.13 1.41
CA ARG A 150 2.89 4.72 0.46
C ARG A 150 4.03 5.43 1.18
N ARG A 151 5.24 5.32 0.63
CA ARG A 151 6.41 6.06 1.12
C ARG A 151 6.20 7.56 1.10
N GLY A 152 6.96 8.28 1.92
CA GLY A 152 6.92 9.74 1.96
C GLY A 152 5.78 10.30 2.80
N ASN A 153 5.39 11.53 2.52
CA ASN A 153 4.44 12.26 3.36
C ASN A 153 3.46 13.16 2.61
N SER A 154 3.39 13.07 1.27
CA SER A 154 2.67 14.08 0.48
C SER A 154 1.83 13.53 -0.67
N ASP A 155 1.83 12.24 -0.93
CA ASP A 155 1.08 11.66 -2.03
C ASP A 155 -0.29 11.16 -1.58
N MET A 156 -1.34 11.56 -2.27
CA MET A 156 -2.63 10.91 -2.32
C MET A 156 -2.80 10.30 -3.72
N VAL A 157 -2.55 9.02 -3.83
CA VAL A 157 -2.67 8.26 -5.08
C VAL A 157 -4.14 8.08 -5.42
N THR A 158 -4.54 8.60 -6.57
CA THR A 158 -5.91 8.57 -7.09
C THR A 158 -6.02 7.87 -8.44
N SER A 159 -4.89 7.48 -8.99
CA SER A 159 -4.80 6.70 -10.22
C SER A 159 -3.67 5.69 -10.11
N ILE A 160 -3.83 4.53 -10.76
CA ILE A 160 -2.81 3.50 -10.88
C ILE A 160 -2.52 3.34 -12.35
N SER A 161 -1.24 3.50 -12.74
CA SER A 161 -0.81 3.59 -14.13
C SER A 161 -1.60 4.71 -14.87
N PHE A 162 -2.61 4.38 -15.66
CA PHE A 162 -3.46 5.34 -16.39
C PHE A 162 -4.92 5.30 -15.94
N ASP A 163 -5.27 4.42 -15.00
CA ASP A 163 -6.65 4.22 -14.56
C ASP A 163 -6.91 4.98 -13.26
N ASN A 164 -7.89 5.86 -13.27
CA ASN A 164 -8.36 6.48 -12.05
C ASN A 164 -8.99 5.44 -11.14
N ILE A 165 -8.80 5.58 -9.83
CA ILE A 165 -9.36 4.70 -8.81
C ILE A 165 -10.33 5.40 -7.88
N CYS A 166 -10.57 6.69 -8.06
CA CYS A 166 -11.54 7.44 -7.29
C CYS A 166 -12.20 8.56 -8.13
N SER A 167 -13.36 9.02 -7.65
CA SER A 167 -14.14 10.09 -8.31
C SER A 167 -13.58 11.48 -8.00
N ASP A 168 -13.84 12.43 -8.92
CA ASP A 168 -13.51 13.85 -8.72
C ASP A 168 -14.22 14.43 -7.50
N GLU A 169 -15.43 13.95 -7.19
CA GLU A 169 -16.19 14.38 -6.01
C GLU A 169 -15.45 13.99 -4.73
N PHE A 170 -14.93 12.75 -4.65
CA PHE A 170 -14.12 12.32 -3.52
C PHE A 170 -12.84 13.15 -3.38
N ILE A 171 -12.11 13.38 -4.48
CA ILE A 171 -10.88 14.18 -4.47
C ILE A 171 -11.15 15.60 -3.94
N LYS A 172 -12.27 16.20 -4.36
CA LYS A 172 -12.66 17.53 -3.93
C LYS A 172 -12.99 17.57 -2.43
N ASP A 173 -13.80 16.62 -1.94
CA ASP A 173 -14.22 16.58 -0.55
C ASP A 173 -13.09 16.15 0.40
N ALA A 174 -12.12 15.39 -0.11
CA ALA A 174 -10.91 15.00 0.63
C ALA A 174 -10.03 16.19 1.00
N ASP A 175 -10.07 17.30 0.26
CA ASP A 175 -9.28 18.53 0.51
C ASP A 175 -7.82 18.25 0.88
N CYS A 176 -7.19 17.34 0.14
CA CYS A 176 -5.86 16.80 0.47
C CYS A 176 -4.79 17.91 0.59
N THR A 177 -4.92 18.99 -0.18
CA THR A 177 -3.97 20.11 -0.19
C THR A 177 -3.89 20.83 1.16
N SER A 178 -5.01 20.96 1.89
CA SER A 178 -5.03 21.53 3.24
C SER A 178 -4.24 20.73 4.27
N TYR A 179 -3.95 19.46 3.96
CA TYR A 179 -3.13 18.57 4.76
C TYR A 179 -1.70 18.39 4.19
N GLY A 180 -1.35 19.16 3.14
CA GLY A 180 -0.04 19.08 2.49
C GLY A 180 0.16 17.79 1.68
N TYR A 181 -0.94 17.24 1.15
CA TYR A 181 -0.93 16.15 0.18
C TYR A 181 -1.25 16.68 -1.22
N ALA A 182 -0.78 15.99 -2.23
CA ALA A 182 -1.10 16.24 -3.63
C ALA A 182 -1.63 14.95 -4.28
N VAL A 183 -2.52 15.13 -5.24
CA VAL A 183 -2.96 14.02 -6.10
C VAL A 183 -1.76 13.47 -6.87
N SER A 184 -1.62 12.15 -6.88
CA SER A 184 -0.49 11.44 -7.46
C SER A 184 -0.96 10.18 -8.18
N THR A 185 -0.09 9.62 -9.00
CA THR A 185 -0.27 8.31 -9.64
C THR A 185 0.61 7.30 -8.90
N GLY A 186 0.09 6.12 -8.69
CA GLY A 186 0.81 5.01 -8.07
C GLY A 186 0.94 3.81 -8.97
N LEU A 187 1.48 2.77 -8.39
CA LEU A 187 1.58 1.43 -8.96
C LEU A 187 0.67 0.47 -8.18
N MET A 188 0.89 -0.82 -8.33
CA MET A 188 0.14 -1.89 -7.68
C MET A 188 -0.10 -1.62 -6.18
N THR A 189 -1.31 -1.92 -5.71
CA THR A 189 -1.71 -1.74 -4.31
C THR A 189 -2.99 -2.54 -4.03
N ASP A 190 -3.25 -2.91 -2.77
CA ASP A 190 -4.42 -3.69 -2.40
C ASP A 190 -5.74 -3.06 -2.84
N VAL A 191 -5.90 -1.74 -2.72
CA VAL A 191 -7.15 -1.08 -3.15
C VAL A 191 -7.37 -1.13 -4.65
N GLU A 192 -6.33 -1.23 -5.45
CA GLU A 192 -6.46 -1.50 -6.88
C GLU A 192 -6.92 -2.94 -7.11
N ALA A 193 -6.33 -3.92 -6.41
CA ALA A 193 -6.76 -5.31 -6.49
C ALA A 193 -8.24 -5.46 -6.08
N LEU A 194 -8.68 -4.76 -5.03
CA LEU A 194 -10.10 -4.70 -4.64
C LEU A 194 -10.98 -4.15 -5.75
N ARG A 195 -10.55 -3.09 -6.42
CA ARG A 195 -11.29 -2.52 -7.55
C ARG A 195 -11.41 -3.49 -8.72
N ARG A 196 -10.32 -4.14 -9.08
CA ARG A 196 -10.33 -5.20 -10.13
C ARG A 196 -11.31 -6.31 -9.77
N ASN A 197 -11.48 -6.61 -8.48
CA ASN A 197 -12.45 -7.60 -7.99
C ASN A 197 -13.89 -7.08 -7.91
N GLY A 198 -14.15 -5.80 -8.23
CA GLY A 198 -15.50 -5.26 -8.34
C GLY A 198 -15.94 -4.39 -7.18
N VAL A 199 -15.02 -3.84 -6.37
CA VAL A 199 -15.34 -2.75 -5.43
C VAL A 199 -15.67 -1.50 -6.24
N THR A 200 -16.85 -0.92 -6.02
CA THR A 200 -17.44 0.18 -6.81
C THR A 200 -17.47 1.52 -6.08
N VAL A 201 -16.66 1.69 -5.06
CA VAL A 201 -16.48 2.97 -4.37
C VAL A 201 -15.08 3.52 -4.63
N SER A 202 -14.94 4.83 -4.46
CA SER A 202 -13.65 5.52 -4.59
C SER A 202 -12.60 4.91 -3.68
N CYS A 203 -11.43 4.63 -4.26
CA CYS A 203 -10.26 4.09 -3.58
C CYS A 203 -9.10 5.07 -3.69
N ILE A 204 -8.28 5.15 -2.66
CA ILE A 204 -7.01 5.89 -2.67
C ILE A 204 -5.93 5.11 -1.95
N ASN A 205 -4.66 5.42 -2.25
CA ASN A 205 -3.52 5.07 -1.40
C ASN A 205 -2.79 6.35 -0.99
N MET A 206 -2.21 6.42 0.21
CA MET A 206 -1.59 7.65 0.71
C MET A 206 -0.27 7.42 1.43
N SER A 207 0.62 8.43 1.32
CA SER A 207 1.89 8.44 2.04
C SER A 207 1.70 8.45 3.54
N CYS A 208 2.40 7.58 4.27
CA CYS A 208 2.23 7.39 5.71
C CYS A 208 3.51 7.49 6.53
N GLY A 209 4.54 8.15 6.00
CA GLY A 209 5.70 8.59 6.77
C GLY A 209 6.81 7.55 6.91
N TYR A 210 6.86 6.52 6.08
CA TYR A 210 8.03 5.67 5.94
C TYR A 210 8.86 6.06 4.71
N TYR A 211 10.15 5.71 4.74
CA TYR A 211 11.15 6.05 3.74
C TYR A 211 12.10 4.90 3.54
N GLU A 212 12.72 4.81 2.37
CA GLU A 212 13.64 3.74 1.97
C GLU A 212 13.03 2.34 2.16
N PRO A 213 11.76 2.10 1.68
CA PRO A 213 11.11 0.80 1.82
C PRO A 213 11.96 -0.31 1.20
N HIS A 214 11.70 -1.54 1.61
CA HIS A 214 12.32 -2.77 1.09
C HIS A 214 13.83 -2.85 1.31
N THR A 215 14.43 -1.95 2.09
CA THR A 215 15.86 -1.93 2.39
C THR A 215 16.17 -2.09 3.88
N ASP A 216 17.44 -2.37 4.21
CA ASP A 216 17.91 -2.32 5.59
C ASP A 216 18.03 -0.88 6.14
N HIS A 217 17.86 0.13 5.29
CA HIS A 217 17.92 1.56 5.66
C HIS A 217 16.55 2.18 5.92
N GLU A 218 15.50 1.40 5.83
CA GLU A 218 14.14 1.83 6.06
C GLU A 218 13.97 2.53 7.41
N PHE A 219 13.27 3.66 7.40
CA PHE A 219 12.99 4.45 8.58
C PHE A 219 11.61 5.12 8.52
N THR A 220 11.13 5.54 9.67
CA THR A 220 9.86 6.27 9.82
C THR A 220 10.11 7.64 10.44
N VAL A 221 9.44 8.67 9.92
CA VAL A 221 9.38 10.01 10.50
C VAL A 221 8.07 10.16 11.27
N ILE A 222 8.18 10.34 12.59
CA ILE A 222 7.02 10.40 13.51
C ILE A 222 6.05 11.52 13.13
N GLU A 223 6.57 12.69 12.75
CA GLU A 223 5.76 13.83 12.35
C GLU A 223 4.92 13.53 11.11
N ASP A 224 5.49 12.79 10.15
CA ASP A 224 4.80 12.41 8.92
C ASP A 224 3.72 11.36 9.15
N VAL A 225 3.95 10.40 10.06
CA VAL A 225 2.91 9.46 10.53
C VAL A 225 1.76 10.22 11.19
N GLN A 226 2.08 11.22 12.03
CA GLN A 226 1.05 12.05 12.67
C GLN A 226 0.28 12.90 11.65
N LYS A 227 0.97 13.42 10.64
CA LYS A 227 0.35 14.15 9.53
C LYS A 227 -0.64 13.25 8.78
N CYS A 228 -0.23 12.04 8.43
CA CYS A 228 -1.09 11.05 7.78
C CYS A 228 -2.30 10.70 8.65
N TYR A 229 -2.10 10.41 9.93
CA TYR A 229 -3.19 10.16 10.87
C TYR A 229 -4.21 11.31 10.90
N ASN A 230 -3.74 12.55 10.93
CA ASN A 230 -4.62 13.72 10.93
C ASN A 230 -5.42 13.83 9.63
N PHE A 231 -4.81 13.51 8.49
CA PHE A 231 -5.50 13.51 7.20
C PHE A 231 -6.52 12.35 7.12
N VAL A 232 -6.19 11.16 7.58
CA VAL A 232 -7.15 10.03 7.68
C VAL A 232 -8.33 10.41 8.57
N CYS A 233 -8.10 11.06 9.70
CA CYS A 233 -9.18 11.56 10.55
C CYS A 233 -10.08 12.55 9.81
N HIS A 234 -9.50 13.46 9.04
CA HIS A 234 -10.27 14.38 8.19
C HIS A 234 -11.14 13.64 7.17
N LEU A 235 -10.59 12.64 6.47
CA LEU A 235 -11.36 11.84 5.52
C LEU A 235 -12.57 11.17 6.20
N ILE A 236 -12.37 10.57 7.36
CA ILE A 236 -13.44 9.91 8.12
C ILE A 236 -14.53 10.92 8.54
N GLU A 237 -14.14 12.12 8.97
CA GLU A 237 -15.04 13.14 9.51
C GLU A 237 -15.77 13.94 8.43
N HIS A 238 -15.18 14.14 7.25
CA HIS A 238 -15.69 15.05 6.22
C HIS A 238 -16.17 14.34 4.95
N CYS A 239 -15.55 13.22 4.54
CA CYS A 239 -16.04 12.44 3.42
C CYS A 239 -17.21 11.55 3.87
N THR A 240 -18.40 12.15 4.05
CA THR A 240 -19.56 11.48 4.67
C THR A 240 -20.54 10.86 3.68
N SER A 241 -20.46 11.24 2.40
CA SER A 241 -21.24 10.65 1.31
C SER A 241 -20.68 9.28 0.91
N VAL A 242 -21.48 8.46 0.26
CA VAL A 242 -20.97 7.35 -0.54
C VAL A 242 -20.39 7.95 -1.82
N TYR A 243 -19.17 7.56 -2.19
CA TYR A 243 -18.49 8.03 -3.39
C TYR A 243 -18.37 6.89 -4.41
N PRO A 244 -19.43 6.63 -5.20
CA PRO A 244 -19.38 5.59 -6.21
C PRO A 244 -18.29 5.92 -7.23
N TYR A 245 -17.62 4.90 -7.67
CA TYR A 245 -16.69 5.01 -8.76
C TYR A 245 -16.68 3.72 -9.57
N GLU A 246 -17.30 3.77 -10.72
CA GLU A 246 -17.22 2.74 -11.75
C GLU A 246 -16.28 3.26 -12.85
N PRO A 247 -15.36 2.45 -13.36
CA PRO A 247 -14.54 2.86 -14.50
C PRO A 247 -15.45 3.22 -15.66
N ASP A 248 -15.13 4.28 -16.39
CA ASP A 248 -15.84 4.62 -17.61
C ASP A 248 -15.75 3.44 -18.60
N GLU A 249 -16.89 3.05 -19.20
CA GLU A 249 -16.96 1.95 -20.18
C GLU A 249 -16.13 2.23 -21.46
N GLU A 250 -15.62 3.45 -21.63
CA GLU A 250 -14.83 3.89 -22.79
C GLU A 250 -13.32 3.57 -22.68
N CYS A 251 -12.83 2.96 -21.62
CA CYS A 251 -11.51 2.38 -21.65
C CYS A 251 -11.56 1.17 -22.59
N GLY A 252 -11.06 1.32 -23.80
CA GLY A 252 -11.22 0.40 -24.93
C GLY A 252 -10.69 -1.03 -24.77
N CYS A 253 -10.77 -1.58 -23.57
CA CYS A 253 -10.46 -2.95 -23.19
C CYS A 253 -11.71 -3.83 -22.98
N ALA A 254 -12.93 -3.30 -23.08
CA ALA A 254 -14.16 -3.99 -22.70
C ALA A 254 -14.85 -4.82 -23.79
N SER A 255 -14.21 -5.17 -24.89
CA SER A 255 -14.85 -6.05 -25.87
C SER A 255 -13.89 -6.98 -26.60
N TYR A 256 -13.35 -7.97 -25.92
CA TYR A 256 -12.88 -9.18 -26.59
C TYR A 256 -13.11 -10.41 -25.70
N GLY A 257 -13.72 -11.41 -26.36
CA GLY A 257 -14.25 -12.62 -25.74
C GLY A 257 -13.26 -13.42 -24.87
N SER A 258 -13.84 -14.25 -24.08
CA SER A 258 -13.41 -14.98 -22.89
C SER A 258 -12.16 -15.87 -22.93
N ASP A 259 -11.34 -15.86 -23.98
CA ASP A 259 -10.26 -16.84 -24.11
C ASP A 259 -8.82 -16.31 -24.02
N ASN A 260 -8.61 -14.97 -23.96
CA ASN A 260 -7.26 -14.38 -23.91
C ASN A 260 -7.08 -13.31 -22.81
N TYR A 261 -7.98 -13.27 -21.84
CA TYR A 261 -7.97 -12.26 -20.79
C TYR A 261 -6.71 -12.34 -19.92
N TRP A 262 -6.31 -13.54 -19.53
CA TRP A 262 -5.14 -13.78 -18.67
C TRP A 262 -3.79 -13.53 -19.37
N GLU A 263 -3.67 -13.77 -20.66
CA GLU A 263 -2.41 -13.53 -21.40
C GLU A 263 -2.10 -12.03 -21.59
N ARG A 264 -3.11 -11.18 -21.71
CA ARG A 264 -2.92 -9.73 -21.82
C ARG A 264 -2.65 -9.04 -20.50
N TYR A 265 -3.27 -9.49 -19.42
CA TYR A 265 -3.02 -8.96 -18.10
C TYR A 265 -1.62 -9.29 -17.57
N CYS A 266 -1.12 -10.47 -17.84
CA CYS A 266 0.27 -10.84 -17.51
C CYS A 266 1.30 -9.91 -18.16
N THR A 267 1.06 -9.41 -19.37
CA THR A 267 2.02 -8.54 -20.07
C THR A 267 2.02 -7.09 -19.58
N CYS A 268 0.91 -6.57 -19.07
CA CYS A 268 0.86 -5.23 -18.47
C CYS A 268 1.57 -5.21 -17.11
N TRP A 269 1.40 -6.22 -16.30
CA TRP A 269 2.09 -6.39 -15.02
C TRP A 269 3.60 -6.46 -15.19
N ASP A 270 4.04 -7.30 -16.10
CA ASP A 270 5.45 -7.43 -16.45
C ASP A 270 6.05 -6.09 -16.91
N TYR A 271 5.26 -5.22 -17.57
CA TYR A 271 5.73 -3.93 -18.07
C TYR A 271 5.90 -2.91 -16.92
N ASP A 272 4.91 -2.74 -16.06
CA ASP A 272 4.92 -1.72 -15.00
C ASP A 272 5.94 -2.06 -13.90
N GLU A 273 5.99 -3.32 -13.48
CA GLU A 273 6.99 -3.82 -12.52
C GLU A 273 8.41 -3.70 -13.07
N CYS A 274 8.59 -4.02 -14.35
CA CYS A 274 9.88 -3.87 -15.01
C CYS A 274 10.28 -2.38 -15.17
N LEU A 275 9.32 -1.48 -15.39
CA LEU A 275 9.58 -0.04 -15.45
C LEU A 275 10.05 0.51 -14.10
N GLU A 276 9.40 0.12 -13.00
CA GLU A 276 9.81 0.50 -11.66
C GLU A 276 11.20 -0.01 -11.32
N TYR A 277 11.45 -1.29 -11.55
CA TYR A 277 12.77 -1.89 -11.37
C TYR A 277 13.84 -1.21 -12.22
N CYS A 278 13.51 -0.79 -13.44
CA CYS A 278 14.40 -0.05 -14.31
C CYS A 278 14.72 1.34 -13.73
N CYS A 279 13.73 2.07 -13.23
CA CYS A 279 13.94 3.36 -12.58
C CYS A 279 14.85 3.22 -11.36
N GLU A 280 14.59 2.27 -10.47
CA GLU A 280 15.45 2.01 -9.31
C GLU A 280 16.89 1.62 -9.70
N SER A 281 17.02 0.78 -10.71
CA SER A 281 18.33 0.37 -11.23
C SER A 281 19.12 1.55 -11.77
N LEU A 282 18.46 2.48 -12.46
CA LEU A 282 19.07 3.70 -13.01
C LEU A 282 19.38 4.74 -11.94
N TYR A 283 18.59 4.83 -10.86
CA TYR A 283 18.94 5.66 -9.70
C TYR A 283 20.18 5.13 -8.98
N ASN A 284 20.31 3.81 -8.86
CA ASN A 284 21.44 3.16 -8.19
C ASN A 284 22.71 3.15 -9.06
N ASP A 285 22.59 2.96 -10.37
CA ASP A 285 23.69 3.09 -11.33
C ASP A 285 23.26 3.90 -12.57
N PRO A 286 23.47 5.21 -12.58
CA PRO A 286 23.13 6.06 -13.73
C PRO A 286 23.84 5.71 -15.05
N ARG A 287 24.84 4.83 -15.01
CA ARG A 287 25.57 4.37 -16.21
C ARG A 287 25.06 3.05 -16.76
N LEU A 288 24.08 2.42 -16.08
CA LEU A 288 23.46 1.18 -16.55
C LEU A 288 23.00 1.33 -18.00
N THR A 289 23.40 0.40 -18.84
CA THR A 289 23.04 0.37 -20.27
C THR A 289 21.81 -0.50 -20.49
N LEU A 290 21.13 -0.28 -21.63
CA LEU A 290 19.99 -1.14 -22.02
C LEU A 290 20.39 -2.62 -22.14
N GLU A 291 21.60 -2.92 -22.62
CA GLU A 291 22.08 -4.30 -22.76
C GLU A 291 22.25 -4.94 -21.39
N GLU A 292 22.92 -4.28 -20.44
CA GLU A 292 23.10 -4.76 -19.08
C GLU A 292 21.75 -4.88 -18.33
N PHE A 293 20.84 -3.94 -18.53
CA PHE A 293 19.50 -4.02 -17.95
C PHE A 293 18.74 -5.22 -18.51
N SER A 294 18.74 -5.40 -19.84
CA SER A 294 18.08 -6.53 -20.50
C SER A 294 18.61 -7.88 -20.00
N ASP A 295 19.93 -8.00 -19.84
CA ASP A 295 20.56 -9.22 -19.34
C ASP A 295 20.18 -9.50 -17.88
N ASN A 296 20.05 -8.45 -17.05
CA ASN A 296 19.68 -8.58 -15.64
C ASN A 296 18.25 -9.07 -15.43
N ILE A 297 17.35 -8.80 -16.39
CA ILE A 297 15.93 -9.19 -16.30
C ILE A 297 15.56 -10.39 -17.16
N GLU A 298 16.53 -10.99 -17.87
CA GLU A 298 16.26 -12.16 -18.75
C GLU A 298 15.63 -13.31 -17.96
N GLY A 299 14.42 -13.69 -18.37
CA GLY A 299 13.66 -14.79 -17.76
C GLY A 299 12.81 -14.41 -16.56
N TYR A 300 12.89 -13.17 -16.07
CA TYR A 300 12.03 -12.68 -14.97
C TYR A 300 10.72 -12.11 -15.46
N TYR A 301 10.71 -11.40 -16.61
CA TYR A 301 9.54 -10.76 -17.20
C TYR A 301 9.18 -11.36 -18.56
N ARG A 302 7.88 -11.42 -18.86
CA ARG A 302 7.37 -11.90 -20.16
C ARG A 302 7.28 -10.76 -21.19
N LEU A 303 8.38 -10.01 -21.33
CA LEU A 303 8.49 -8.87 -22.21
C LEU A 303 9.33 -9.20 -23.45
N ASP A 304 8.94 -8.66 -24.58
CA ASP A 304 9.78 -8.71 -25.76
C ASP A 304 10.87 -7.62 -25.75
N LYS A 305 11.88 -7.77 -26.60
CA LYS A 305 13.01 -6.82 -26.66
C LYS A 305 12.60 -5.38 -26.95
N LYS A 306 11.49 -5.18 -27.66
CA LYS A 306 10.98 -3.85 -27.98
C LYS A 306 10.36 -3.21 -26.74
N GLN A 307 9.57 -3.96 -26.00
CA GLN A 307 8.97 -3.52 -24.74
C GLN A 307 10.04 -3.18 -23.71
N ILE A 308 11.09 -4.00 -23.57
CA ILE A 308 12.22 -3.74 -22.68
C ILE A 308 12.94 -2.44 -23.06
N ALA A 309 13.13 -2.18 -24.35
CA ALA A 309 13.75 -0.94 -24.82
C ALA A 309 12.86 0.29 -24.54
N GLU A 310 11.54 0.20 -24.76
CA GLU A 310 10.59 1.26 -24.43
C GLU A 310 10.57 1.58 -22.92
N ILE A 311 10.60 0.55 -22.09
CA ILE A 311 10.70 0.69 -20.63
C ILE A 311 11.97 1.41 -20.23
N TYR A 312 13.11 0.97 -20.74
CA TYR A 312 14.40 1.58 -20.42
C TYR A 312 14.47 3.05 -20.86
N ASP A 313 14.00 3.39 -22.05
CA ASP A 313 13.98 4.77 -22.55
C ASP A 313 13.05 5.66 -21.71
N THR A 314 11.89 5.11 -21.29
CA THR A 314 10.93 5.80 -20.43
C THR A 314 11.52 6.04 -19.03
N ALA A 315 12.09 5.02 -18.41
CA ALA A 315 12.74 5.13 -17.10
C ALA A 315 13.93 6.10 -17.13
N ARG A 316 14.75 6.05 -18.15
CA ARG A 316 15.89 6.96 -18.35
C ARG A 316 15.42 8.42 -18.44
N SER A 317 14.40 8.68 -19.24
CA SER A 317 13.84 10.03 -19.40
C SER A 317 13.28 10.56 -18.07
N TYR A 318 12.63 9.69 -17.29
CA TYR A 318 12.09 10.04 -15.98
C TYR A 318 13.21 10.38 -14.98
N VAL A 319 14.18 9.50 -14.82
CA VAL A 319 15.31 9.67 -13.89
C VAL A 319 16.15 10.91 -14.25
N ASP A 320 16.42 11.14 -15.53
CA ASP A 320 17.18 12.32 -16.00
C ASP A 320 16.42 13.63 -15.72
N SER A 321 15.07 13.63 -15.76
CA SER A 321 14.25 14.80 -15.45
C SER A 321 14.21 15.15 -13.96
N GLU A 322 14.35 14.15 -13.07
CA GLU A 322 14.38 14.36 -11.61
C GLU A 322 15.78 14.72 -11.09
N THR A 323 16.82 14.41 -11.85
CA THR A 323 18.22 14.66 -11.45
C THR A 323 18.83 15.93 -12.07
N ALA A 324 18.11 16.61 -12.98
CA ALA A 324 18.51 17.87 -13.63
C ALA A 324 18.04 19.09 -12.84
#